data_c92c33a690edc9ee39fd6e2691f835ae
#
_entry.id   c92c33a690edc9ee39fd6e2691f835ae
#
_cell.length_a   1.000
_cell.length_b   1.000
_cell.length_c   1.000
_cell.angle_alpha   90.00
_cell.angle_beta   90.00
_cell.angle_gamma   90.00
#
_symmetry.space_group_name_H-M   'P 1'
#
loop_
_entity.id
_entity.type
_entity.pdbx_description
1 polymer ?
#
loop_
_entity_poly.entity_id
_entity_poly.type
_entity_poly.pdbx_seq_one_letter_code
_entity_poly.pdbx_strand_id
1 'polypeptide(L)'
;MKNFMDGDFLLQTETSQKLYHEHAAKMPIIDYHCHLIPQMVAEDYQFKSLTEIWLGGDHYKWRAMRTNGVDERFCTGKDTTDWEKFEKWAETVPYTFRNPLYHWTHLELKTAFGIDKILNPHTACEIYDECNEKLKQPEYSARGMMRRYHVEVVCTTDDPIDSLEYHIKTRESGFEIKMLPTWRPDKAMAVEVPADFRAYVEKLAEVSDVAISCFDDMVAALRKRHDFFAEQGCKLSDHGIEEFYAEDYTGAEVKAIFNKVYGGTGLTKEEILKFKSAMLVVFGEMDWEKGWTQQFHYGAIRNNNSKMFKLLGPDTGFDSIGEFTTAKAMAKFLDRLNSNGKLTKTILYNLNPCANEVIATMLGNFQDGTVAGKIQFGSGWWFLDQKDGMEKQMNALSVLGLLSRFVGMLTDSRSFLSYPRHEYFRRTLCNLVGRDVENGEIPISEMERVNQMIEDISYYNAKNFFQF
;
A
#
# COMPACT_ATOMS: atom_id res chain seq x y z
N MET A 1 -16.77 -12.31 29.89
CA MET A 1 -16.75 -12.26 28.41
C MET A 1 -16.35 -10.83 28.04
N LYS A 2 -15.39 -10.65 27.12
CA LYS A 2 -15.02 -9.30 26.66
C LYS A 2 -16.11 -8.71 25.78
N ASN A 3 -16.34 -7.41 25.88
CA ASN A 3 -17.26 -6.70 24.98
C ASN A 3 -16.63 -6.56 23.58
N PHE A 4 -17.49 -6.53 22.56
CA PHE A 4 -17.05 -6.29 21.19
C PHE A 4 -16.60 -4.82 21.04
N MET A 5 -15.45 -4.59 20.40
CA MET A 5 -14.89 -3.23 20.17
C MET A 5 -14.72 -2.38 21.43
N ASP A 6 -14.47 -2.98 22.58
CA ASP A 6 -14.07 -2.23 23.79
C ASP A 6 -12.64 -1.66 23.66
N GLY A 7 -12.19 -0.94 24.68
CA GLY A 7 -10.84 -0.35 24.69
C GLY A 7 -9.73 -1.38 24.47
N ASP A 8 -9.96 -2.62 24.90
CA ASP A 8 -9.01 -3.73 24.84
C ASP A 8 -9.27 -4.70 23.66
N PHE A 9 -10.00 -4.25 22.65
CA PHE A 9 -10.25 -5.03 21.44
C PHE A 9 -8.94 -5.60 20.88
N LEU A 10 -8.89 -6.90 20.60
CA LEU A 10 -7.73 -7.72 20.21
C LEU A 10 -6.63 -7.89 21.27
N LEU A 11 -6.63 -7.16 22.35
CA LEU A 11 -5.61 -7.23 23.42
C LEU A 11 -6.02 -8.27 24.48
N GLN A 12 -5.31 -9.39 24.52
CA GLN A 12 -5.73 -10.55 25.32
C GLN A 12 -5.11 -10.57 26.71
N THR A 13 -3.95 -9.95 26.91
CA THR A 13 -3.18 -9.98 28.15
C THR A 13 -3.04 -8.57 28.73
N GLU A 14 -2.74 -8.47 30.05
CA GLU A 14 -2.48 -7.18 30.70
C GLU A 14 -1.27 -6.48 30.08
N THR A 15 -0.24 -7.24 29.77
CA THR A 15 0.96 -6.71 29.09
C THR A 15 0.60 -6.15 27.70
N SER A 16 -0.21 -6.86 26.92
CA SER A 16 -0.63 -6.35 25.60
C SER A 16 -1.43 -5.05 25.69
N GLN A 17 -2.26 -4.90 26.72
CA GLN A 17 -3.04 -3.68 26.97
C GLN A 17 -2.10 -2.51 27.31
N LYS A 18 -1.12 -2.71 28.21
CA LYS A 18 -0.11 -1.69 28.54
C LYS A 18 0.71 -1.28 27.31
N LEU A 19 1.24 -2.24 26.55
CA LEU A 19 2.01 -1.99 25.35
C LEU A 19 1.23 -1.14 24.33
N TYR A 20 -0.07 -1.43 24.18
CA TYR A 20 -0.90 -0.66 23.28
C TYR A 20 -1.23 0.73 23.82
N HIS A 21 -1.85 0.83 25.01
CA HIS A 21 -2.38 2.09 25.51
C HIS A 21 -1.29 3.10 25.94
N GLU A 22 -0.18 2.59 26.45
CA GLU A 22 0.89 3.47 26.97
C GLU A 22 1.92 3.83 25.89
N HIS A 23 2.08 2.99 24.85
CA HIS A 23 3.11 3.14 23.82
C HIS A 23 2.52 3.25 22.40
N ALA A 24 2.01 2.17 21.81
CA ALA A 24 1.63 2.14 20.40
C ALA A 24 0.55 3.14 20.00
N ALA A 25 -0.49 3.31 20.84
CA ALA A 25 -1.63 4.20 20.56
C ALA A 25 -1.25 5.68 20.50
N LYS A 26 -0.15 6.08 21.16
CA LYS A 26 0.32 7.46 21.21
C LYS A 26 1.15 7.86 20.00
N MET A 27 1.59 6.89 19.19
CA MET A 27 2.44 7.16 18.04
C MET A 27 1.67 7.79 16.89
N PRO A 28 2.23 8.81 16.23
CA PRO A 28 1.67 9.34 14.98
C PRO A 28 1.62 8.29 13.89
N ILE A 29 0.95 8.60 12.79
CA ILE A 29 0.89 7.74 11.60
C ILE A 29 1.84 8.29 10.53
N ILE A 30 2.72 7.42 10.05
CA ILE A 30 3.43 7.57 8.79
C ILE A 30 2.84 6.52 7.84
N ASP A 31 2.04 6.97 6.89
CA ASP A 31 1.43 6.12 5.86
C ASP A 31 2.27 6.20 4.59
N TYR A 32 3.35 5.44 4.57
CA TYR A 32 4.38 5.54 3.53
C TYR A 32 4.00 4.85 2.20
N HIS A 33 2.77 4.34 2.08
CA HIS A 33 2.17 3.90 0.83
C HIS A 33 0.65 3.90 0.92
N CYS A 34 0.01 4.74 0.10
CA CYS A 34 -1.43 4.81 -0.04
C CYS A 34 -1.84 5.19 -1.47
N HIS A 35 -3.13 5.11 -1.75
CA HIS A 35 -3.75 5.49 -3.01
C HIS A 35 -4.73 6.66 -2.84
N LEU A 36 -4.54 7.50 -1.83
CA LEU A 36 -5.35 8.71 -1.65
C LEU A 36 -5.25 9.60 -2.89
N ILE A 37 -6.36 10.21 -3.26
CA ILE A 37 -6.42 11.15 -4.38
C ILE A 37 -5.81 12.48 -3.92
N PRO A 38 -4.64 12.91 -4.47
CA PRO A 38 -3.95 14.12 -4.01
C PRO A 38 -4.79 15.39 -4.09
N GLN A 39 -5.68 15.48 -5.09
CA GLN A 39 -6.61 16.58 -5.24
C GLN A 39 -7.51 16.75 -4.02
N MET A 40 -8.02 15.66 -3.44
CA MET A 40 -8.90 15.73 -2.27
C MET A 40 -8.19 16.36 -1.07
N VAL A 41 -6.90 16.06 -0.89
CA VAL A 41 -6.09 16.67 0.18
C VAL A 41 -5.79 18.14 -0.13
N ALA A 42 -5.42 18.45 -1.39
CA ALA A 42 -5.07 19.81 -1.80
C ALA A 42 -6.26 20.79 -1.69
N GLU A 43 -7.48 20.31 -1.95
CA GLU A 43 -8.72 21.10 -1.94
C GLU A 43 -9.47 20.99 -0.61
N ASP A 44 -8.95 20.22 0.34
CA ASP A 44 -9.60 19.91 1.63
C ASP A 44 -11.05 19.43 1.42
N TYR A 45 -11.18 18.37 0.61
CA TYR A 45 -12.47 17.90 0.11
C TYR A 45 -13.43 17.53 1.24
N GLN A 46 -14.66 18.03 1.15
CA GLN A 46 -15.76 17.70 2.05
C GLN A 46 -16.59 16.57 1.45
N PHE A 47 -16.61 15.41 2.11
CA PHE A 47 -17.34 14.24 1.63
C PHE A 47 -18.85 14.46 1.68
N LYS A 48 -19.55 14.02 0.65
CA LYS A 48 -21.00 14.23 0.49
C LYS A 48 -21.84 13.24 1.28
N SER A 49 -21.30 12.02 1.46
CA SER A 49 -22.00 10.95 2.17
C SER A 49 -21.04 9.92 2.73
N LEU A 50 -21.54 9.12 3.68
CA LEU A 50 -20.82 7.96 4.21
C LEU A 50 -20.53 6.93 3.11
N THR A 51 -21.45 6.80 2.12
CA THR A 51 -21.24 5.91 0.98
C THR A 51 -20.02 6.33 0.15
N GLU A 52 -19.90 7.62 -0.13
CA GLU A 52 -18.80 8.15 -0.94
C GLU A 52 -17.45 7.87 -0.27
N ILE A 53 -17.27 8.25 1.00
CA ILE A 53 -16.00 8.09 1.70
C ILE A 53 -15.67 6.62 2.00
N TRP A 54 -16.67 5.75 2.11
CA TRP A 54 -16.51 4.38 2.62
C TRP A 54 -16.58 3.30 1.56
N LEU A 55 -17.49 3.44 0.59
CA LEU A 55 -17.71 2.46 -0.49
C LEU A 55 -17.10 2.90 -1.83
N GLY A 56 -16.75 4.18 -1.96
CA GLY A 56 -16.19 4.73 -3.18
C GLY A 56 -14.78 4.21 -3.45
N GLY A 57 -14.66 3.11 -4.21
CA GLY A 57 -13.35 2.50 -4.54
C GLY A 57 -12.91 1.36 -3.62
N ASP A 58 -13.74 0.93 -2.68
CA ASP A 58 -13.42 -0.20 -1.80
C ASP A 58 -13.82 -1.55 -2.41
N HIS A 59 -12.89 -2.13 -3.15
CA HIS A 59 -13.09 -3.43 -3.78
C HIS A 59 -13.18 -4.61 -2.80
N TYR A 60 -12.77 -4.48 -1.53
CA TYR A 60 -13.00 -5.49 -0.49
C TYR A 60 -14.49 -5.58 -0.14
N LYS A 61 -15.14 -4.43 0.10
CA LYS A 61 -16.57 -4.34 0.43
C LYS A 61 -17.42 -4.80 -0.75
N TRP A 62 -17.10 -4.35 -1.98
CA TRP A 62 -17.81 -4.82 -3.19
C TRP A 62 -17.71 -6.32 -3.38
N ARG A 63 -16.54 -6.92 -3.11
CA ARG A 63 -16.34 -8.38 -3.19
C ARG A 63 -17.22 -9.13 -2.18
N ALA A 64 -17.33 -8.63 -0.95
CA ALA A 64 -18.20 -9.18 0.08
C ALA A 64 -19.69 -9.05 -0.28
N MET A 65 -20.11 -7.88 -0.78
CA MET A 65 -21.48 -7.62 -1.24
C MET A 65 -21.88 -8.60 -2.36
N ARG A 66 -21.04 -8.77 -3.39
CA ARG A 66 -21.26 -9.76 -4.46
C ARG A 66 -21.37 -11.17 -3.93
N THR A 67 -20.49 -11.54 -2.99
CA THR A 67 -20.52 -12.86 -2.34
C THR A 67 -21.83 -13.08 -1.59
N ASN A 68 -22.40 -12.02 -1.02
CA ASN A 68 -23.70 -12.04 -0.33
C ASN A 68 -24.91 -11.96 -1.31
N GLY A 69 -24.68 -12.00 -2.63
CA GLY A 69 -25.74 -11.99 -3.64
C GLY A 69 -26.28 -10.59 -3.98
N VAL A 70 -25.56 -9.53 -3.61
CA VAL A 70 -25.94 -8.16 -3.96
C VAL A 70 -25.64 -7.90 -5.43
N ASP A 71 -26.61 -7.35 -6.15
CA ASP A 71 -26.48 -6.98 -7.56
C ASP A 71 -25.42 -5.90 -7.76
N GLU A 72 -24.69 -5.98 -8.89
CA GLU A 72 -23.56 -5.11 -9.24
C GLU A 72 -23.93 -3.62 -9.25
N ARG A 73 -25.19 -3.29 -9.59
CA ARG A 73 -25.69 -1.90 -9.58
C ARG A 73 -25.54 -1.23 -8.21
N PHE A 74 -25.60 -1.99 -7.11
CA PHE A 74 -25.41 -1.50 -5.75
C PHE A 74 -23.95 -1.52 -5.30
N CYS A 75 -23.05 -2.17 -6.03
CA CYS A 75 -21.61 -2.16 -5.76
C CYS A 75 -20.94 -1.00 -6.48
N THR A 76 -20.92 -1.03 -7.81
CA THR A 76 -20.21 -0.06 -8.66
C THR A 76 -21.12 0.73 -9.59
N GLY A 77 -22.43 0.41 -9.65
CA GLY A 77 -23.39 1.05 -10.55
C GLY A 77 -23.55 2.55 -10.29
N LYS A 78 -23.96 3.29 -11.34
CA LYS A 78 -24.15 4.73 -11.30
C LYS A 78 -25.64 5.16 -11.26
N ASP A 79 -26.54 4.20 -11.38
CA ASP A 79 -27.99 4.37 -11.43
C ASP A 79 -28.70 4.14 -10.08
N THR A 80 -27.91 3.98 -9.01
CA THR A 80 -28.37 3.81 -7.64
C THR A 80 -27.90 4.96 -6.76
N THR A 81 -28.69 5.28 -5.74
CA THR A 81 -28.38 6.32 -4.76
C THR A 81 -27.32 5.83 -3.75
N ASP A 82 -26.68 6.75 -3.07
CA ASP A 82 -25.73 6.46 -2.00
C ASP A 82 -26.39 5.69 -0.85
N TRP A 83 -27.64 6.02 -0.52
CA TRP A 83 -28.40 5.28 0.49
C TRP A 83 -28.65 3.83 0.09
N GLU A 84 -29.12 3.57 -1.13
CA GLU A 84 -29.36 2.20 -1.60
C GLU A 84 -28.10 1.34 -1.57
N LYS A 85 -26.93 1.90 -1.91
CA LYS A 85 -25.64 1.21 -1.79
C LYS A 85 -25.28 0.91 -0.35
N PHE A 86 -25.42 1.91 0.52
CA PHE A 86 -25.13 1.76 1.94
C PHE A 86 -26.05 0.75 2.62
N GLU A 87 -27.35 0.77 2.31
CA GLU A 87 -28.32 -0.21 2.82
C GLU A 87 -27.89 -1.63 2.46
N LYS A 88 -27.45 -1.89 1.22
CA LYS A 88 -26.96 -3.20 0.78
C LYS A 88 -25.64 -3.59 1.48
N TRP A 89 -24.80 -2.62 1.79
CA TRP A 89 -23.67 -2.88 2.66
C TRP A 89 -24.09 -3.24 4.08
N ALA A 90 -25.00 -2.53 4.68
CA ALA A 90 -25.54 -2.82 6.01
C ALA A 90 -26.25 -4.19 6.08
N GLU A 91 -26.94 -4.61 5.01
CA GLU A 91 -27.47 -5.98 4.86
C GLU A 91 -26.35 -7.04 4.80
N THR A 92 -25.19 -6.69 4.25
CA THR A 92 -24.04 -7.59 4.07
C THR A 92 -23.23 -7.76 5.34
N VAL A 93 -23.07 -6.71 6.16
CA VAL A 93 -22.21 -6.71 7.36
C VAL A 93 -22.47 -7.87 8.31
N PRO A 94 -23.69 -8.26 8.66
CA PRO A 94 -23.95 -9.41 9.55
C PRO A 94 -23.41 -10.75 9.03
N TYR A 95 -23.18 -10.87 7.72
CA TYR A 95 -22.61 -12.08 7.10
C TYR A 95 -21.08 -12.06 7.05
N THR A 96 -20.44 -10.97 7.51
CA THR A 96 -18.98 -10.84 7.51
C THR A 96 -18.31 -11.31 8.80
N PHE A 97 -19.00 -12.08 9.68
CA PHE A 97 -18.37 -12.68 10.85
C PHE A 97 -17.13 -13.49 10.45
N ARG A 98 -16.01 -13.31 11.16
CA ARG A 98 -14.67 -13.85 10.88
C ARG A 98 -13.97 -13.25 9.65
N ASN A 99 -14.64 -12.45 8.84
CA ASN A 99 -14.01 -11.65 7.81
C ASN A 99 -13.49 -10.34 8.44
N PRO A 100 -12.32 -9.81 8.06
CA PRO A 100 -11.79 -8.56 8.63
C PRO A 100 -12.74 -7.37 8.45
N LEU A 101 -13.58 -7.38 7.43
CA LEU A 101 -14.56 -6.31 7.18
C LEU A 101 -15.52 -6.09 8.35
N TYR A 102 -15.84 -7.14 9.15
CA TYR A 102 -16.65 -6.95 10.34
C TYR A 102 -15.93 -6.09 11.39
N HIS A 103 -14.63 -6.36 11.61
CA HIS A 103 -13.81 -5.58 12.53
C HIS A 103 -13.57 -4.16 12.01
N TRP A 104 -13.15 -4.03 10.75
CA TRP A 104 -12.82 -2.73 10.17
C TRP A 104 -14.03 -1.80 10.12
N THR A 105 -15.19 -2.31 9.67
CA THR A 105 -16.45 -1.57 9.66
C THR A 105 -16.75 -0.91 11.01
N HIS A 106 -16.68 -1.68 12.09
CA HIS A 106 -17.02 -1.17 13.41
C HIS A 106 -15.90 -0.34 14.04
N LEU A 107 -14.63 -0.65 13.72
CA LEU A 107 -13.50 0.17 14.16
C LEU A 107 -13.51 1.55 13.48
N GLU A 108 -13.82 1.59 12.18
CA GLU A 108 -13.98 2.82 11.41
C GLU A 108 -15.15 3.68 11.93
N LEU A 109 -16.31 3.06 12.20
CA LEU A 109 -17.46 3.76 12.80
C LEU A 109 -17.12 4.34 14.18
N LYS A 110 -16.43 3.55 15.01
CA LYS A 110 -16.04 3.97 16.36
C LYS A 110 -15.03 5.10 16.34
N THR A 111 -13.93 4.94 15.61
CA THR A 111 -12.79 5.87 15.68
C THR A 111 -13.01 7.15 14.90
N ALA A 112 -13.67 7.07 13.73
CA ALA A 112 -13.99 8.25 12.94
C ALA A 112 -15.19 9.01 13.49
N PHE A 113 -16.27 8.28 13.82
CA PHE A 113 -17.56 8.90 14.10
C PHE A 113 -18.03 8.74 15.55
N GLY A 114 -17.30 8.01 16.40
CA GLY A 114 -17.71 7.78 17.80
C GLY A 114 -18.96 6.91 17.93
N ILE A 115 -19.22 6.02 16.97
CA ILE A 115 -20.40 5.17 16.92
C ILE A 115 -20.03 3.77 17.39
N ASP A 116 -20.61 3.34 18.53
CA ASP A 116 -20.44 1.98 19.10
C ASP A 116 -21.54 1.01 18.66
N LYS A 117 -22.55 1.48 17.92
CA LYS A 117 -23.65 0.65 17.42
C LYS A 117 -23.16 -0.34 16.37
N ILE A 118 -23.70 -1.56 16.46
CA ILE A 118 -23.45 -2.60 15.44
C ILE A 118 -24.22 -2.26 14.17
N LEU A 119 -23.54 -2.19 13.04
CA LEU A 119 -24.17 -1.97 11.73
C LEU A 119 -24.88 -3.23 11.25
N ASN A 120 -26.18 -3.08 11.01
CA ASN A 120 -27.06 -4.08 10.44
C ASN A 120 -28.29 -3.37 9.83
N PRO A 121 -29.23 -4.07 9.17
CA PRO A 121 -30.39 -3.44 8.56
C PRO A 121 -31.28 -2.61 9.51
N HIS A 122 -31.30 -2.93 10.80
CA HIS A 122 -32.14 -2.21 11.78
C HIS A 122 -31.49 -0.90 12.25
N THR A 123 -30.18 -0.80 12.22
CA THR A 123 -29.40 0.37 12.67
C THR A 123 -28.90 1.22 11.51
N ALA A 124 -29.03 0.75 10.27
CA ALA A 124 -28.47 1.36 9.09
C ALA A 124 -28.87 2.83 8.91
N CYS A 125 -30.15 3.13 8.98
CA CYS A 125 -30.69 4.50 8.79
C CYS A 125 -30.09 5.47 9.82
N GLU A 126 -30.14 5.09 11.10
CA GLU A 126 -29.63 5.91 12.20
C GLU A 126 -28.12 6.18 12.06
N ILE A 127 -27.33 5.16 11.75
CA ILE A 127 -25.88 5.28 11.56
C ILE A 127 -25.57 6.15 10.34
N TYR A 128 -26.28 5.96 9.24
CA TYR A 128 -26.10 6.72 8.01
C TYR A 128 -26.36 8.20 8.23
N ASP A 129 -27.50 8.52 8.86
CA ASP A 129 -27.89 9.89 9.13
C ASP A 129 -26.90 10.57 10.08
N GLU A 130 -26.52 9.91 11.18
CA GLU A 130 -25.55 10.44 12.14
C GLU A 130 -24.18 10.70 11.49
N CYS A 131 -23.66 9.75 10.70
CA CYS A 131 -22.40 9.93 9.99
C CYS A 131 -22.49 11.09 8.98
N ASN A 132 -23.56 11.17 8.21
CA ASN A 132 -23.73 12.23 7.22
C ASN A 132 -23.85 13.62 7.84
N GLU A 133 -24.50 13.77 9.01
CA GLU A 133 -24.50 15.03 9.75
C GLU A 133 -23.08 15.42 10.23
N LYS A 134 -22.29 14.45 10.70
CA LYS A 134 -20.88 14.69 11.08
C LYS A 134 -20.04 15.06 9.86
N LEU A 135 -20.23 14.40 8.71
CA LEU A 135 -19.49 14.68 7.47
C LEU A 135 -19.70 16.11 6.92
N LYS A 136 -20.73 16.83 7.36
CA LYS A 136 -20.93 18.25 7.00
C LYS A 136 -20.00 19.19 7.76
N GLN A 137 -19.35 18.73 8.81
CA GLN A 137 -18.48 19.53 9.67
C GLN A 137 -17.05 19.55 9.11
N PRO A 138 -16.33 20.68 9.20
CA PRO A 138 -14.96 20.79 8.66
C PRO A 138 -13.97 19.77 9.22
N GLU A 139 -14.18 19.28 10.45
CA GLU A 139 -13.34 18.28 11.11
C GLU A 139 -13.43 16.89 10.44
N TYR A 140 -14.37 16.71 9.51
CA TYR A 140 -14.56 15.48 8.73
C TYR A 140 -14.22 15.66 7.24
N SER A 141 -13.57 16.77 6.87
CA SER A 141 -12.96 16.95 5.55
C SER A 141 -11.76 15.99 5.36
N ALA A 142 -11.22 15.93 4.15
CA ALA A 142 -10.02 15.14 3.86
C ALA A 142 -8.86 15.47 4.84
N ARG A 143 -8.54 16.75 5.01
CA ARG A 143 -7.51 17.18 5.98
C ARG A 143 -7.93 16.99 7.44
N GLY A 144 -9.22 17.19 7.72
CA GLY A 144 -9.79 16.94 9.05
C GLY A 144 -9.63 15.48 9.49
N MET A 145 -9.89 14.51 8.59
CA MET A 145 -9.66 13.09 8.85
C MET A 145 -8.19 12.77 9.10
N MET A 146 -7.27 13.34 8.32
CA MET A 146 -5.83 13.14 8.53
C MET A 146 -5.39 13.65 9.92
N ARG A 147 -5.88 14.82 10.34
CA ARG A 147 -5.60 15.36 11.69
C ARG A 147 -6.18 14.48 12.80
N ARG A 148 -7.41 14.01 12.64
CA ARG A 148 -8.10 13.13 13.59
C ARG A 148 -7.29 11.88 13.92
N TYR A 149 -6.62 11.31 12.94
CA TYR A 149 -5.79 10.12 13.10
C TYR A 149 -4.32 10.39 13.39
N HIS A 150 -3.97 11.65 13.69
CA HIS A 150 -2.58 12.04 13.97
C HIS A 150 -1.59 11.62 12.87
N VAL A 151 -1.99 11.80 11.63
CA VAL A 151 -1.13 11.53 10.48
C VAL A 151 -0.03 12.60 10.41
N GLU A 152 1.22 12.18 10.24
CA GLU A 152 2.36 13.09 10.04
C GLU A 152 2.77 13.13 8.56
N VAL A 153 2.77 11.96 7.90
CA VAL A 153 3.18 11.83 6.51
C VAL A 153 2.26 10.85 5.79
N VAL A 154 1.89 11.19 4.55
CA VAL A 154 1.32 10.24 3.59
C VAL A 154 2.15 10.25 2.30
N CYS A 155 2.40 9.06 1.73
CA CYS A 155 3.01 8.91 0.43
C CYS A 155 1.98 8.31 -0.52
N THR A 156 1.62 9.07 -1.54
CA THR A 156 0.66 8.66 -2.58
C THR A 156 1.32 7.76 -3.62
N THR A 157 0.62 7.38 -4.66
CA THR A 157 1.16 6.54 -5.75
C THR A 157 1.00 7.29 -7.06
N ASP A 158 2.12 7.71 -7.67
CA ASP A 158 2.13 8.68 -8.76
C ASP A 158 2.96 8.19 -9.95
N ASP A 159 2.44 8.42 -11.15
CA ASP A 159 3.09 8.02 -12.39
C ASP A 159 4.16 9.05 -12.81
N PRO A 160 5.27 8.66 -13.44
CA PRO A 160 6.26 9.57 -14.01
C PRO A 160 5.71 10.74 -14.82
N ILE A 161 4.57 10.55 -15.47
CA ILE A 161 3.95 11.60 -16.30
C ILE A 161 3.04 12.57 -15.53
N ASP A 162 2.80 12.33 -14.23
CA ASP A 162 1.93 13.19 -13.42
C ASP A 162 2.56 14.55 -13.13
N SER A 163 1.74 15.60 -13.16
CA SER A 163 2.18 16.98 -12.92
C SER A 163 2.58 17.28 -11.47
N LEU A 164 2.11 16.46 -10.53
CA LEU A 164 2.23 16.65 -9.07
C LEU A 164 1.68 18.00 -8.57
N GLU A 165 0.82 18.65 -9.34
CA GLU A 165 0.27 19.98 -9.02
C GLU A 165 -0.43 20.01 -7.66
N TYR A 166 -1.11 18.94 -7.27
CA TYR A 166 -1.80 18.87 -5.99
C TYR A 166 -0.85 18.66 -4.81
N HIS A 167 0.29 17.99 -5.01
CA HIS A 167 1.37 17.91 -4.01
C HIS A 167 1.99 19.29 -3.78
N ILE A 168 2.28 20.00 -4.87
CA ILE A 168 2.81 21.37 -4.84
C ILE A 168 1.82 22.30 -4.13
N LYS A 169 0.54 22.29 -4.53
CA LYS A 169 -0.53 23.09 -3.94
C LYS A 169 -0.70 22.81 -2.43
N THR A 170 -0.65 21.54 -2.03
CA THR A 170 -0.74 21.15 -0.61
C THR A 170 0.42 21.71 0.19
N ARG A 171 1.65 21.54 -0.30
CA ARG A 171 2.86 22.08 0.35
C ARG A 171 2.81 23.61 0.47
N GLU A 172 2.44 24.29 -0.61
CA GLU A 172 2.36 25.76 -0.65
C GLU A 172 1.23 26.32 0.21
N SER A 173 0.19 25.54 0.50
CA SER A 173 -0.88 25.93 1.42
C SER A 173 -0.44 25.99 2.90
N GLY A 174 0.77 25.50 3.21
CA GLY A 174 1.26 25.42 4.61
C GLY A 174 0.56 24.34 5.43
N PHE A 175 -0.09 23.36 4.79
CA PHE A 175 -0.69 22.24 5.50
C PHE A 175 0.38 21.46 6.26
N GLU A 176 0.15 21.22 7.56
CA GLU A 176 1.14 20.66 8.47
C GLU A 176 1.51 19.20 8.21
N ILE A 177 0.60 18.44 7.59
CA ILE A 177 0.82 17.03 7.25
C ILE A 177 1.50 16.95 5.89
N LYS A 178 2.61 16.22 5.81
CA LYS A 178 3.34 16.07 4.55
C LYS A 178 2.61 15.10 3.62
N MET A 179 2.24 15.55 2.44
CA MET A 179 1.81 14.68 1.32
C MET A 179 2.92 14.64 0.28
N LEU A 180 3.58 13.49 0.18
CA LEU A 180 4.73 13.28 -0.69
C LEU A 180 4.36 12.34 -1.84
N PRO A 181 4.87 12.56 -3.06
CA PRO A 181 4.68 11.61 -4.16
C PRO A 181 5.54 10.37 -3.97
N THR A 182 5.09 9.24 -4.51
CA THR A 182 5.90 8.03 -4.68
C THR A 182 6.02 7.72 -6.17
N TRP A 183 7.22 7.48 -6.64
CA TRP A 183 7.55 7.18 -8.02
C TRP A 183 7.09 5.77 -8.41
N ARG A 184 6.06 5.64 -9.27
CA ARG A 184 5.56 4.35 -9.77
C ARG A 184 5.63 4.25 -11.28
N PRO A 185 6.77 3.80 -11.84
CA PRO A 185 7.05 3.84 -13.27
C PRO A 185 6.57 2.61 -14.05
N ASP A 186 5.67 1.79 -13.51
CA ASP A 186 5.28 0.51 -14.08
C ASP A 186 4.77 0.61 -15.53
N LYS A 187 4.09 1.71 -15.89
CA LYS A 187 3.62 1.92 -17.26
C LYS A 187 4.76 2.10 -18.27
N ALA A 188 5.92 2.58 -17.81
CA ALA A 188 7.10 2.71 -18.66
C ALA A 188 7.71 1.35 -19.09
N MET A 189 7.30 0.25 -18.43
CA MET A 189 7.71 -1.10 -18.84
C MET A 189 6.55 -1.97 -19.36
N ALA A 190 5.34 -1.40 -19.51
CA ALA A 190 4.15 -2.09 -19.99
C ALA A 190 4.13 -2.18 -21.52
N VAL A 191 4.91 -3.11 -22.08
CA VAL A 191 5.18 -3.26 -23.52
C VAL A 191 4.30 -4.29 -24.22
N GLU A 192 3.31 -4.86 -23.53
CA GLU A 192 2.42 -5.89 -24.04
C GLU A 192 1.54 -5.41 -25.20
N VAL A 193 1.14 -4.12 -25.15
CA VAL A 193 0.30 -3.49 -26.17
C VAL A 193 1.06 -2.32 -26.81
N PRO A 194 1.61 -2.47 -28.02
CA PRO A 194 2.45 -1.44 -28.64
C PRO A 194 1.80 -0.06 -28.75
N ALA A 195 0.49 0.00 -29.00
CA ALA A 195 -0.21 1.27 -29.12
C ALA A 195 -0.24 2.04 -27.79
N ASP A 196 -0.51 1.35 -26.68
CA ASP A 196 -0.57 1.94 -25.35
C ASP A 196 0.82 2.37 -24.89
N PHE A 197 1.83 1.53 -25.13
CA PHE A 197 3.23 1.87 -24.82
C PHE A 197 3.68 3.10 -25.59
N ARG A 198 3.39 3.18 -26.89
CA ARG A 198 3.73 4.36 -27.70
C ARG A 198 3.06 5.61 -27.15
N ALA A 199 1.76 5.58 -26.89
CA ALA A 199 1.04 6.72 -26.33
C ALA A 199 1.63 7.18 -24.99
N TYR A 200 2.06 6.24 -24.14
CA TYR A 200 2.75 6.55 -22.89
C TYR A 200 4.11 7.23 -23.14
N VAL A 201 4.93 6.71 -24.06
CA VAL A 201 6.26 7.28 -24.39
C VAL A 201 6.12 8.67 -24.99
N GLU A 202 5.10 8.89 -25.85
CA GLU A 202 4.81 10.22 -26.42
C GLU A 202 4.41 11.22 -25.32
N LYS A 203 3.59 10.78 -24.33
CA LYS A 203 3.25 11.64 -23.19
C LYS A 203 4.43 11.89 -22.28
N LEU A 204 5.29 10.91 -22.06
CA LEU A 204 6.54 11.07 -21.31
C LEU A 204 7.46 12.09 -21.99
N ALA A 205 7.59 12.03 -23.32
CA ALA A 205 8.37 13.01 -24.10
C ALA A 205 7.83 14.44 -23.89
N GLU A 206 6.51 14.62 -23.95
CA GLU A 206 5.85 15.92 -23.72
C GLU A 206 6.16 16.47 -22.33
N VAL A 207 5.89 15.69 -21.27
CA VAL A 207 6.01 16.19 -19.87
C VAL A 207 7.46 16.32 -19.40
N SER A 208 8.39 15.60 -20.03
CA SER A 208 9.83 15.70 -19.74
C SER A 208 10.54 16.74 -20.59
N ASP A 209 9.91 17.24 -21.65
CA ASP A 209 10.57 18.07 -22.67
C ASP A 209 11.86 17.40 -23.19
N VAL A 210 11.76 16.12 -23.56
CA VAL A 210 12.82 15.30 -24.13
C VAL A 210 12.27 14.61 -25.38
N ALA A 211 12.87 14.83 -26.52
CA ALA A 211 12.52 14.09 -27.74
C ALA A 211 12.96 12.62 -27.59
N ILE A 212 12.02 11.68 -27.63
CA ILE A 212 12.29 10.26 -27.48
C ILE A 212 12.24 9.58 -28.84
N SER A 213 13.40 9.15 -29.31
CA SER A 213 13.57 8.42 -30.57
C SER A 213 14.17 7.02 -30.37
N CYS A 214 14.78 6.76 -29.24
CA CYS A 214 15.44 5.52 -28.88
C CYS A 214 15.30 5.22 -27.38
N PHE A 215 15.74 4.03 -26.98
CA PHE A 215 15.72 3.60 -25.57
C PHE A 215 16.48 4.55 -24.64
N ASP A 216 17.64 5.01 -25.06
CA ASP A 216 18.47 5.90 -24.22
C ASP A 216 17.78 7.25 -23.98
N ASP A 217 17.04 7.77 -24.97
CA ASP A 217 16.24 8.98 -24.82
C ASP A 217 15.09 8.77 -23.81
N MET A 218 14.44 7.61 -23.87
CA MET A 218 13.40 7.26 -22.89
C MET A 218 13.96 7.22 -21.46
N VAL A 219 15.12 6.60 -21.27
CA VAL A 219 15.79 6.57 -19.96
C VAL A 219 16.15 7.99 -19.51
N ALA A 220 16.65 8.85 -20.40
CA ALA A 220 16.94 10.24 -20.08
C ALA A 220 15.68 11.03 -19.68
N ALA A 221 14.56 10.81 -20.37
CA ALA A 221 13.27 11.41 -20.03
C ALA A 221 12.79 10.96 -18.64
N LEU A 222 12.88 9.66 -18.33
CA LEU A 222 12.54 9.11 -17.02
C LEU A 222 13.44 9.70 -15.93
N ARG A 223 14.75 9.84 -16.15
CA ARG A 223 15.68 10.48 -15.18
C ARG A 223 15.28 11.92 -14.91
N LYS A 224 14.93 12.70 -15.93
CA LYS A 224 14.48 14.09 -15.77
C LYS A 224 13.19 14.16 -14.93
N ARG A 225 12.27 13.21 -15.13
CA ARG A 225 11.05 13.11 -14.30
C ARG A 225 11.35 12.64 -12.87
N HIS A 226 12.28 11.72 -12.70
CA HIS A 226 12.73 11.25 -11.39
C HIS A 226 13.39 12.38 -10.57
N ASP A 227 14.18 13.25 -11.22
CA ASP A 227 14.73 14.47 -10.63
C ASP A 227 13.61 15.43 -10.20
N PHE A 228 12.59 15.63 -11.04
CA PHE A 228 11.43 16.44 -10.70
C PHE A 228 10.68 15.89 -9.46
N PHE A 229 10.47 14.57 -9.38
CA PHE A 229 9.87 13.96 -8.19
C PHE A 229 10.72 14.18 -6.94
N ALA A 230 12.05 14.08 -7.06
CA ALA A 230 12.97 14.38 -5.95
C ALA A 230 12.83 15.83 -5.47
N GLU A 231 12.71 16.79 -6.37
CA GLU A 231 12.45 18.20 -6.04
C GLU A 231 11.12 18.40 -5.31
N GLN A 232 10.13 17.53 -5.57
CA GLN A 232 8.85 17.56 -4.86
C GLN A 232 8.86 16.77 -3.52
N GLY A 233 10.02 16.25 -3.12
CA GLY A 233 10.21 15.59 -1.83
C GLY A 233 10.00 14.08 -1.85
N CYS A 234 9.91 13.46 -3.03
CA CYS A 234 9.84 12.00 -3.16
C CYS A 234 11.04 11.33 -2.48
N LYS A 235 10.77 10.23 -1.78
CA LYS A 235 11.76 9.41 -1.05
C LYS A 235 11.67 7.92 -1.39
N LEU A 236 10.68 7.56 -2.20
CA LEU A 236 10.26 6.19 -2.41
C LEU A 236 9.93 5.94 -3.88
N SER A 237 10.21 4.73 -4.34
CA SER A 237 9.53 4.15 -5.50
C SER A 237 8.59 3.02 -5.09
N ASP A 238 7.69 2.66 -5.98
CA ASP A 238 6.77 1.54 -5.80
C ASP A 238 6.54 0.83 -7.13
N HIS A 239 6.40 -0.48 -7.07
CA HIS A 239 6.14 -1.35 -8.22
C HIS A 239 5.06 -2.36 -7.88
N GLY A 240 4.05 -2.47 -8.74
CA GLY A 240 3.00 -3.49 -8.67
C GLY A 240 3.20 -4.53 -9.77
N ILE A 241 3.99 -5.58 -9.50
CA ILE A 241 4.39 -6.60 -10.47
C ILE A 241 3.74 -7.96 -10.16
N GLU A 242 3.49 -8.79 -11.16
CA GLU A 242 3.01 -10.15 -10.92
C GLU A 242 4.11 -11.03 -10.34
N GLU A 243 5.30 -10.95 -10.92
CA GLU A 243 6.51 -11.69 -10.53
C GLU A 243 7.75 -10.83 -10.73
N PHE A 244 8.89 -11.21 -10.17
CA PHE A 244 10.15 -10.53 -10.44
C PHE A 244 10.65 -10.86 -11.84
N TYR A 245 11.02 -9.84 -12.59
CA TYR A 245 11.61 -9.94 -13.91
C TYR A 245 13.13 -9.90 -13.79
N ALA A 246 13.81 -10.98 -14.19
CA ALA A 246 15.25 -11.10 -14.06
C ALA A 246 15.89 -11.92 -15.19
N GLU A 247 15.33 -11.80 -16.41
CA GLU A 247 15.92 -12.41 -17.59
C GLU A 247 17.30 -11.81 -17.92
N ASP A 248 18.15 -12.58 -18.55
CA ASP A 248 19.41 -12.08 -19.07
C ASP A 248 19.16 -11.33 -20.38
N TYR A 249 19.80 -10.20 -20.53
CA TYR A 249 19.69 -9.35 -21.71
C TYR A 249 21.01 -8.63 -21.99
N THR A 250 21.18 -8.21 -23.20
CA THR A 250 22.22 -7.25 -23.62
C THR A 250 21.61 -5.89 -23.89
N GLY A 251 22.42 -4.84 -23.78
CA GLY A 251 21.95 -3.47 -24.14
C GLY A 251 21.49 -3.37 -25.60
N ALA A 252 22.10 -4.11 -26.51
CA ALA A 252 21.67 -4.15 -27.91
C ALA A 252 20.28 -4.77 -28.09
N GLU A 253 19.99 -5.87 -27.39
CA GLU A 253 18.67 -6.50 -27.41
C GLU A 253 17.59 -5.54 -26.87
N VAL A 254 17.82 -4.89 -25.73
CA VAL A 254 16.84 -3.96 -25.13
C VAL A 254 16.54 -2.79 -26.09
N LYS A 255 17.57 -2.22 -26.72
CA LYS A 255 17.40 -1.17 -27.73
C LYS A 255 16.62 -1.64 -28.95
N ALA A 256 16.89 -2.86 -29.42
CA ALA A 256 16.13 -3.46 -30.56
C ALA A 256 14.67 -3.70 -30.17
N ILE A 257 14.40 -4.20 -28.97
CA ILE A 257 13.05 -4.44 -28.44
C ILE A 257 12.29 -3.11 -28.34
N PHE A 258 12.91 -2.07 -27.77
CA PHE A 258 12.31 -0.74 -27.72
C PHE A 258 11.92 -0.24 -29.11
N ASN A 259 12.84 -0.27 -30.08
CA ASN A 259 12.57 0.17 -31.46
C ASN A 259 11.43 -0.62 -32.10
N LYS A 260 11.34 -1.92 -31.84
CA LYS A 260 10.31 -2.80 -32.36
C LYS A 260 8.92 -2.43 -31.81
N VAL A 261 8.76 -2.30 -30.47
CA VAL A 261 7.50 -1.97 -29.83
C VAL A 261 7.08 -0.53 -30.10
N TYR A 262 8.01 0.41 -30.03
CA TYR A 262 7.75 1.83 -30.34
C TYR A 262 7.39 2.02 -31.82
N GLY A 263 7.96 1.20 -32.71
CA GLY A 263 7.58 1.09 -34.12
C GLY A 263 6.20 0.48 -34.37
N GLY A 264 5.49 0.01 -33.31
CA GLY A 264 4.14 -0.54 -33.40
C GLY A 264 4.07 -2.05 -33.65
N THR A 265 5.20 -2.75 -33.52
CA THR A 265 5.26 -4.21 -33.72
C THR A 265 5.16 -4.93 -32.36
N GLY A 266 4.29 -5.94 -32.27
CA GLY A 266 4.13 -6.77 -31.08
C GLY A 266 5.40 -7.53 -30.72
N LEU A 267 5.61 -7.74 -29.42
CA LEU A 267 6.75 -8.45 -28.86
C LEU A 267 6.41 -9.92 -28.55
N THR A 268 7.41 -10.78 -28.54
CA THR A 268 7.32 -12.13 -27.97
C THR A 268 7.35 -12.06 -26.46
N LYS A 269 6.92 -13.14 -25.79
CA LYS A 269 7.00 -13.22 -24.31
C LYS A 269 8.43 -13.02 -23.80
N GLU A 270 9.41 -13.60 -24.48
CA GLU A 270 10.83 -13.44 -24.10
C GLU A 270 11.29 -11.97 -24.21
N GLU A 271 10.96 -11.29 -25.30
CA GLU A 271 11.26 -9.87 -25.49
C GLU A 271 10.63 -9.00 -24.41
N ILE A 272 9.36 -9.27 -24.06
CA ILE A 272 8.66 -8.57 -22.97
C ILE A 272 9.41 -8.74 -21.65
N LEU A 273 9.75 -9.98 -21.28
CA LEU A 273 10.45 -10.26 -20.03
C LEU A 273 11.85 -9.64 -19.98
N LYS A 274 12.61 -9.68 -21.09
CA LYS A 274 13.92 -9.02 -21.20
C LYS A 274 13.80 -7.51 -21.03
N PHE A 275 12.83 -6.87 -21.66
CA PHE A 275 12.62 -5.43 -21.53
C PHE A 275 12.25 -5.04 -20.10
N LYS A 276 11.29 -5.74 -19.50
CA LYS A 276 10.89 -5.51 -18.10
C LYS A 276 12.06 -5.72 -17.13
N SER A 277 12.88 -6.75 -17.36
CA SER A 277 14.07 -7.01 -16.55
C SER A 277 15.09 -5.88 -16.63
N ALA A 278 15.28 -5.31 -17.81
CA ALA A 278 16.16 -4.17 -18.00
C ALA A 278 15.60 -2.91 -17.32
N MET A 279 14.31 -2.66 -17.45
CA MET A 279 13.66 -1.48 -16.86
C MET A 279 13.69 -1.53 -15.33
N LEU A 280 13.45 -2.69 -14.69
CA LEU A 280 13.56 -2.81 -13.22
C LEU A 280 14.97 -2.47 -12.73
N VAL A 281 16.02 -2.85 -13.46
CA VAL A 281 17.41 -2.48 -13.12
C VAL A 281 17.62 -0.98 -13.28
N VAL A 282 17.12 -0.38 -14.36
CA VAL A 282 17.20 1.07 -14.59
C VAL A 282 16.53 1.83 -13.45
N PHE A 283 15.34 1.42 -13.03
CA PHE A 283 14.62 2.04 -11.92
C PHE A 283 15.37 1.90 -10.59
N GLY A 284 15.87 0.70 -10.27
CA GLY A 284 16.64 0.46 -9.04
C GLY A 284 17.94 1.28 -9.00
N GLU A 285 18.61 1.48 -10.14
CA GLU A 285 19.79 2.36 -10.23
C GLU A 285 19.44 3.84 -10.02
N MET A 286 18.30 4.30 -10.58
CA MET A 286 17.81 5.68 -10.35
C MET A 286 17.51 5.91 -8.87
N ASP A 287 16.85 4.97 -8.21
CA ASP A 287 16.52 5.04 -6.79
C ASP A 287 17.79 5.06 -5.92
N TRP A 288 18.77 4.21 -6.26
CA TRP A 288 20.05 4.20 -5.56
C TRP A 288 20.79 5.56 -5.68
N GLU A 289 20.80 6.17 -6.86
CA GLU A 289 21.42 7.48 -7.09
C GLU A 289 20.83 8.59 -6.20
N LYS A 290 19.55 8.47 -5.82
CA LYS A 290 18.86 9.42 -4.92
C LYS A 290 18.82 8.94 -3.45
N GLY A 291 19.28 7.74 -3.16
CA GLY A 291 19.15 7.13 -1.83
C GLY A 291 17.71 6.83 -1.43
N TRP A 292 16.82 6.67 -2.43
CA TRP A 292 15.43 6.33 -2.19
C TRP A 292 15.26 4.88 -1.74
N THR A 293 14.07 4.58 -1.22
CA THR A 293 13.64 3.22 -0.91
C THR A 293 12.79 2.69 -2.06
N GLN A 294 13.17 1.57 -2.66
CA GLN A 294 12.34 0.88 -3.64
C GLN A 294 11.38 -0.10 -2.96
N GLN A 295 10.13 -0.15 -3.41
CA GLN A 295 9.11 -1.05 -2.89
C GLN A 295 8.59 -1.96 -4.01
N PHE A 296 8.40 -3.25 -3.71
CA PHE A 296 7.87 -4.22 -4.65
C PHE A 296 6.66 -4.93 -4.07
N HIS A 297 5.49 -4.63 -4.61
CA HIS A 297 4.24 -5.34 -4.38
C HIS A 297 4.10 -6.42 -5.47
N TYR A 298 4.26 -7.70 -5.11
CA TYR A 298 4.24 -8.78 -6.10
C TYR A 298 3.30 -9.92 -5.71
N GLY A 299 2.86 -10.68 -6.72
CA GLY A 299 2.13 -11.92 -6.51
C GLY A 299 0.62 -11.84 -6.77
N ALA A 300 0.11 -10.76 -7.37
CA ALA A 300 -1.29 -10.65 -7.74
C ALA A 300 -1.55 -11.17 -9.16
N ILE A 301 -2.56 -12.05 -9.31
CA ILE A 301 -3.15 -12.34 -10.63
C ILE A 301 -4.28 -11.35 -10.83
N ARG A 302 -4.12 -10.46 -11.81
CA ARG A 302 -5.05 -9.36 -12.08
C ARG A 302 -6.15 -9.74 -13.07
N ASN A 303 -7.32 -9.12 -12.90
CA ASN A 303 -8.42 -9.14 -13.87
C ASN A 303 -8.88 -10.56 -14.28
N ASN A 304 -8.97 -11.48 -13.32
CA ASN A 304 -9.27 -12.89 -13.57
C ASN A 304 -10.64 -13.13 -14.25
N ASN A 305 -11.58 -12.20 -14.11
CA ASN A 305 -12.89 -12.26 -14.75
C ASN A 305 -12.94 -11.32 -15.95
N SER A 306 -12.65 -11.85 -17.13
CA SER A 306 -12.60 -11.07 -18.38
C SER A 306 -13.92 -10.40 -18.75
N LYS A 307 -15.07 -11.00 -18.37
CA LYS A 307 -16.39 -10.38 -18.57
C LYS A 307 -16.54 -9.12 -17.72
N MET A 308 -16.19 -9.23 -16.45
CA MET A 308 -16.30 -8.10 -15.52
C MET A 308 -15.23 -7.03 -15.79
N PHE A 309 -14.04 -7.42 -16.20
CA PHE A 309 -13.00 -6.48 -16.63
C PHE A 309 -13.46 -5.62 -17.83
N LYS A 310 -14.13 -6.22 -18.83
CA LYS A 310 -14.71 -5.47 -19.96
C LYS A 310 -15.83 -4.53 -19.55
N LEU A 311 -16.57 -4.87 -18.49
CA LEU A 311 -17.71 -4.09 -18.01
C LEU A 311 -17.30 -2.96 -17.08
N LEU A 312 -16.38 -3.21 -16.15
CA LEU A 312 -16.08 -2.36 -15.01
C LEU A 312 -14.65 -1.78 -15.01
N GLY A 313 -13.73 -2.36 -15.78
CA GLY A 313 -12.31 -2.02 -15.76
C GLY A 313 -11.53 -2.71 -14.63
N PRO A 314 -10.28 -2.27 -14.41
CA PRO A 314 -9.40 -2.80 -13.38
C PRO A 314 -9.82 -2.37 -11.97
N ASP A 315 -9.21 -2.99 -10.95
CA ASP A 315 -9.35 -2.63 -9.52
C ASP A 315 -10.79 -2.69 -8.98
N THR A 316 -11.61 -3.56 -9.53
CA THR A 316 -13.03 -3.70 -9.15
C THR A 316 -13.34 -4.98 -8.34
N GLY A 317 -12.29 -5.66 -7.82
CA GLY A 317 -12.41 -6.79 -6.92
C GLY A 317 -12.37 -8.17 -7.59
N PHE A 318 -11.81 -8.29 -8.79
CA PHE A 318 -11.69 -9.54 -9.56
C PHE A 318 -10.23 -10.02 -9.69
N ASP A 319 -9.41 -9.69 -8.71
CA ASP A 319 -8.03 -10.13 -8.62
C ASP A 319 -7.87 -11.22 -7.55
N SER A 320 -6.79 -11.99 -7.62
CA SER A 320 -6.52 -13.11 -6.71
C SER A 320 -5.04 -13.19 -6.33
N ILE A 321 -4.77 -13.91 -5.25
CA ILE A 321 -3.43 -14.35 -4.91
C ILE A 321 -2.91 -15.26 -6.02
N GLY A 322 -1.70 -14.99 -6.50
CA GLY A 322 -1.00 -15.80 -7.49
C GLY A 322 -0.06 -16.80 -6.85
N GLU A 323 0.22 -17.85 -7.60
CA GLU A 323 1.24 -18.85 -7.27
C GLU A 323 2.38 -18.74 -8.29
N PHE A 324 3.38 -17.91 -7.94
CA PHE A 324 4.53 -17.62 -8.80
C PHE A 324 5.81 -18.18 -8.20
N THR A 325 6.67 -18.75 -9.04
CA THR A 325 8.00 -19.25 -8.63
C THR A 325 9.02 -18.11 -8.69
N THR A 326 8.92 -17.16 -7.76
CA THR A 326 9.67 -15.90 -7.83
C THR A 326 11.00 -15.86 -7.12
N ALA A 327 11.31 -16.81 -6.22
CA ALA A 327 12.50 -16.75 -5.37
C ALA A 327 13.82 -16.59 -6.16
N LYS A 328 14.01 -17.37 -7.23
CA LYS A 328 15.23 -17.29 -8.06
C LYS A 328 15.33 -15.98 -8.83
N ALA A 329 14.22 -15.52 -9.39
CA ALA A 329 14.19 -14.26 -10.14
C ALA A 329 14.42 -13.06 -9.20
N MET A 330 13.80 -13.08 -8.03
CA MET A 330 14.02 -12.07 -6.98
C MET A 330 15.47 -12.02 -6.54
N ALA A 331 16.08 -13.18 -6.21
CA ALA A 331 17.49 -13.25 -5.85
C ALA A 331 18.39 -12.69 -6.96
N LYS A 332 18.14 -13.07 -8.22
CA LYS A 332 18.91 -12.61 -9.38
C LYS A 332 18.78 -11.11 -9.62
N PHE A 333 17.57 -10.54 -9.43
CA PHE A 333 17.34 -9.11 -9.54
C PHE A 333 18.10 -8.33 -8.46
N LEU A 334 17.94 -8.73 -7.19
CA LEU A 334 18.62 -8.09 -6.06
C LEU A 334 20.14 -8.20 -6.18
N ASP A 335 20.65 -9.39 -6.56
CA ASP A 335 22.07 -9.62 -6.76
C ASP A 335 22.64 -8.78 -7.90
N ARG A 336 21.91 -8.59 -8.99
CA ARG A 336 22.34 -7.75 -10.11
C ARG A 336 22.59 -6.30 -9.68
N LEU A 337 21.72 -5.74 -8.85
CA LEU A 337 21.94 -4.42 -8.27
C LEU A 337 23.04 -4.43 -7.21
N ASN A 338 23.06 -5.45 -6.34
CA ASN A 338 24.03 -5.54 -5.25
C ASN A 338 25.47 -5.73 -5.75
N SER A 339 25.69 -6.60 -6.74
CA SER A 339 27.02 -6.85 -7.34
C SER A 339 27.61 -5.62 -8.01
N ASN A 340 26.75 -4.69 -8.45
CA ASN A 340 27.16 -3.40 -9.00
C ASN A 340 27.27 -2.29 -7.93
N GLY A 341 27.08 -2.62 -6.65
CA GLY A 341 27.08 -1.65 -5.55
C GLY A 341 25.89 -0.65 -5.60
N LYS A 342 24.79 -1.01 -6.29
CA LYS A 342 23.65 -0.14 -6.53
C LYS A 342 22.34 -0.65 -5.91
N LEU A 343 22.38 -1.59 -4.99
CA LEU A 343 21.21 -2.01 -4.25
C LEU A 343 20.89 -1.00 -3.15
N THR A 344 19.78 -0.30 -3.30
CA THR A 344 19.28 0.65 -2.30
C THR A 344 18.42 -0.04 -1.23
N LYS A 345 17.91 0.73 -0.27
CA LYS A 345 16.89 0.25 0.70
C LYS A 345 15.72 -0.35 -0.07
N THR A 346 15.28 -1.54 0.32
CA THR A 346 14.27 -2.29 -0.44
C THR A 346 13.21 -2.88 0.49
N ILE A 347 11.94 -2.78 0.11
CA ILE A 347 10.83 -3.42 0.81
C ILE A 347 10.14 -4.40 -0.15
N LEU A 348 9.95 -5.63 0.30
CA LEU A 348 9.32 -6.71 -0.45
C LEU A 348 7.97 -7.04 0.19
N TYR A 349 6.88 -6.93 -0.56
CA TYR A 349 5.52 -7.31 -0.16
C TYR A 349 5.06 -8.48 -1.01
N ASN A 350 4.77 -9.61 -0.37
CA ASN A 350 4.15 -10.75 -1.06
C ASN A 350 2.63 -10.74 -0.84
N LEU A 351 1.92 -11.33 -1.79
CA LEU A 351 0.48 -11.56 -1.67
C LEU A 351 0.18 -13.00 -1.21
N ASN A 352 1.04 -13.95 -1.53
CA ASN A 352 0.85 -15.35 -1.18
C ASN A 352 1.53 -15.66 0.17
N PRO A 353 0.78 -15.97 1.26
CA PRO A 353 1.37 -16.24 2.56
C PRO A 353 2.28 -17.49 2.58
N CYS A 354 2.18 -18.39 1.61
CA CYS A 354 3.09 -19.52 1.47
C CYS A 354 4.53 -19.10 1.12
N ALA A 355 4.73 -17.83 0.72
CA ALA A 355 6.05 -17.28 0.41
C ALA A 355 6.65 -16.47 1.58
N ASN A 356 6.01 -16.41 2.76
CA ASN A 356 6.49 -15.59 3.87
C ASN A 356 7.92 -15.97 4.29
N GLU A 357 8.22 -17.25 4.48
CA GLU A 357 9.54 -17.73 4.86
C GLU A 357 10.56 -17.58 3.72
N VAL A 358 10.10 -17.66 2.46
CA VAL A 358 10.95 -17.39 1.28
C VAL A 358 11.43 -15.95 1.30
N ILE A 359 10.52 -15.00 1.54
CA ILE A 359 10.87 -13.58 1.68
C ILE A 359 11.78 -13.37 2.89
N ALA A 360 11.36 -13.82 4.07
CA ALA A 360 12.10 -13.60 5.31
C ALA A 360 13.55 -14.10 5.24
N THR A 361 13.78 -15.22 4.57
CA THR A 361 15.15 -15.73 4.34
C THR A 361 15.90 -14.95 3.26
N MET A 362 15.19 -14.45 2.21
CA MET A 362 15.82 -13.65 1.15
C MET A 362 16.40 -12.34 1.69
N LEU A 363 15.72 -11.69 2.63
CA LEU A 363 16.18 -10.43 3.23
C LEU A 363 17.60 -10.54 3.78
N GLY A 364 17.90 -11.65 4.45
CA GLY A 364 19.20 -11.87 5.11
C GLY A 364 20.38 -11.91 4.14
N ASN A 365 20.15 -12.28 2.88
CA ASN A 365 21.21 -12.40 1.86
C ASN A 365 21.78 -11.03 1.43
N PHE A 366 21.04 -9.94 1.64
CA PHE A 366 21.38 -8.63 1.11
C PHE A 366 21.46 -7.53 2.20
N GLN A 367 21.52 -7.91 3.47
CA GLN A 367 21.86 -7.00 4.56
C GLN A 367 23.37 -6.75 4.54
N ASP A 368 23.79 -5.50 4.46
CA ASP A 368 25.22 -5.14 4.31
C ASP A 368 25.77 -4.27 5.46
N GLY A 369 24.95 -4.00 6.48
CA GLY A 369 25.33 -3.19 7.64
C GLY A 369 25.36 -1.67 7.41
N THR A 370 25.09 -1.19 6.21
CA THR A 370 25.04 0.28 5.92
C THR A 370 23.81 0.95 6.50
N VAL A 371 22.67 0.24 6.51
CA VAL A 371 21.40 0.70 7.09
C VAL A 371 20.80 -0.46 7.88
N ALA A 372 20.37 -0.21 9.12
CA ALA A 372 19.71 -1.23 9.91
C ALA A 372 18.38 -1.64 9.23
N GLY A 373 18.26 -2.95 8.91
CA GLY A 373 17.12 -3.48 8.19
C GLY A 373 17.01 -2.95 6.75
N LYS A 374 18.13 -2.81 6.04
CA LYS A 374 18.20 -2.28 4.67
C LYS A 374 17.19 -2.93 3.73
N ILE A 375 17.04 -4.25 3.84
CA ILE A 375 16.04 -5.02 3.10
C ILE A 375 14.96 -5.43 4.08
N GLN A 376 13.73 -5.00 3.82
CA GLN A 376 12.56 -5.16 4.68
C GLN A 376 11.58 -6.21 4.12
N PHE A 377 10.95 -6.94 5.02
CA PHE A 377 9.71 -7.63 4.72
C PHE A 377 8.56 -6.64 5.00
N GLY A 378 7.84 -6.24 3.98
CA GLY A 378 6.71 -5.32 4.12
C GLY A 378 5.58 -5.90 4.97
N SER A 379 4.67 -5.05 5.45
CA SER A 379 3.50 -5.47 6.21
C SER A 379 2.62 -6.44 5.40
N GLY A 380 1.75 -7.17 6.10
CA GLY A 380 0.72 -7.96 5.42
C GLY A 380 -0.01 -7.07 4.41
N TRP A 381 0.17 -7.36 3.13
CA TRP A 381 -0.40 -6.61 2.02
C TRP A 381 -1.77 -7.19 1.64
N TRP A 382 -2.48 -6.61 0.71
CA TRP A 382 -3.78 -6.99 0.18
C TRP A 382 -4.16 -8.47 0.42
N PHE A 383 -5.35 -8.75 0.93
CA PHE A 383 -5.80 -10.01 1.50
C PHE A 383 -5.09 -10.48 2.79
N LEU A 384 -3.86 -10.05 3.07
CA LEU A 384 -3.07 -10.39 4.26
C LEU A 384 -3.02 -9.25 5.30
N ASP A 385 -3.59 -8.10 5.00
CA ASP A 385 -3.67 -6.89 5.82
C ASP A 385 -4.72 -7.01 6.97
N GLN A 386 -4.87 -8.21 7.50
CA GLN A 386 -5.78 -8.57 8.57
C GLN A 386 -5.04 -9.41 9.63
N LYS A 387 -5.67 -9.59 10.79
CA LYS A 387 -5.04 -10.18 11.98
C LYS A 387 -4.21 -11.45 11.70
N ASP A 388 -4.80 -12.45 11.03
CA ASP A 388 -4.12 -13.72 10.75
C ASP A 388 -2.94 -13.56 9.78
N GLY A 389 -3.12 -12.75 8.74
CA GLY A 389 -2.06 -12.42 7.77
C GLY A 389 -0.92 -11.62 8.38
N MET A 390 -1.24 -10.61 9.22
CA MET A 390 -0.26 -9.81 9.95
C MET A 390 0.53 -10.65 10.94
N GLU A 391 -0.14 -11.51 11.73
CA GLU A 391 0.54 -12.42 12.68
C GLU A 391 1.49 -13.37 11.94
N LYS A 392 1.07 -13.95 10.82
CA LYS A 392 1.92 -14.84 10.01
C LYS A 392 3.14 -14.13 9.44
N GLN A 393 2.96 -12.92 8.90
CA GLN A 393 4.06 -12.11 8.37
C GLN A 393 5.06 -11.75 9.49
N MET A 394 4.57 -11.22 10.63
CA MET A 394 5.43 -10.86 11.76
C MET A 394 6.14 -12.07 12.36
N ASN A 395 5.49 -13.23 12.46
CA ASN A 395 6.13 -14.47 12.94
C ASN A 395 7.25 -14.91 12.01
N ALA A 396 7.03 -14.94 10.68
CA ALA A 396 8.07 -15.28 9.72
C ALA A 396 9.26 -14.30 9.81
N LEU A 397 8.98 -13.00 9.91
CA LEU A 397 10.02 -11.99 10.09
C LEU A 397 10.77 -12.15 11.42
N SER A 398 10.05 -12.44 12.52
CA SER A 398 10.67 -12.59 13.84
C SER A 398 11.69 -13.73 13.91
N VAL A 399 11.32 -14.89 13.34
CA VAL A 399 12.14 -16.11 13.46
C VAL A 399 13.29 -16.18 12.46
N LEU A 400 13.23 -15.40 11.37
CA LEU A 400 14.21 -15.44 10.27
C LEU A 400 14.94 -14.11 10.05
N GLY A 401 14.51 -13.05 10.73
CA GLY A 401 15.07 -11.71 10.66
C GLY A 401 15.00 -11.01 12.02
N LEU A 402 14.76 -9.69 12.02
CA LEU A 402 14.66 -8.89 13.24
C LEU A 402 13.37 -8.06 13.23
N LEU A 403 12.33 -8.51 13.93
CA LEU A 403 11.07 -7.79 14.07
C LEU A 403 11.28 -6.34 14.56
N SER A 404 12.22 -6.13 15.48
CA SER A 404 12.54 -4.79 16.02
C SER A 404 12.98 -3.75 14.98
N ARG A 405 13.35 -4.18 13.79
CA ARG A 405 13.75 -3.29 12.67
C ARG A 405 12.65 -3.12 11.61
N PHE A 406 11.49 -3.70 11.84
CA PHE A 406 10.36 -3.61 10.93
C PHE A 406 9.83 -2.18 10.82
N VAL A 407 9.59 -1.69 9.60
CA VAL A 407 9.09 -0.33 9.33
C VAL A 407 7.58 -0.18 9.58
N GLY A 408 6.89 -1.24 9.97
CA GLY A 408 5.50 -1.18 10.40
C GLY A 408 4.48 -1.18 9.26
N MET A 409 3.29 -0.67 9.58
CA MET A 409 2.08 -0.72 8.75
C MET A 409 1.99 0.46 7.79
N LEU A 410 1.29 0.23 6.69
CA LEU A 410 0.79 1.20 5.72
C LEU A 410 -0.68 0.90 5.43
N THR A 411 -1.44 1.84 4.84
CA THR A 411 -2.87 1.58 4.57
C THR A 411 -3.11 0.90 3.23
N ASP A 412 -2.31 1.14 2.23
CA ASP A 412 -2.56 0.72 0.83
C ASP A 412 -4.01 1.04 0.39
N SER A 413 -4.53 2.19 0.77
CA SER A 413 -5.96 2.49 0.64
C SER A 413 -6.23 3.80 -0.09
N ARG A 414 -7.41 3.83 -0.73
CA ARG A 414 -8.00 5.01 -1.35
C ARG A 414 -8.89 5.81 -0.40
N SER A 415 -9.23 5.25 0.78
CA SER A 415 -10.20 5.82 1.71
C SER A 415 -9.54 6.53 2.89
N PHE A 416 -9.99 7.75 3.19
CA PHE A 416 -9.62 8.49 4.40
C PHE A 416 -10.13 7.84 5.70
N LEU A 417 -11.02 6.85 5.62
CA LEU A 417 -11.46 6.03 6.74
C LEU A 417 -10.58 4.79 6.97
N SER A 418 -9.47 4.62 6.25
CA SER A 418 -8.61 3.44 6.39
C SER A 418 -7.47 3.59 7.40
N TYR A 419 -7.26 4.76 7.98
CA TYR A 419 -6.25 4.97 9.04
C TYR A 419 -6.40 4.05 10.26
N PRO A 420 -7.61 3.59 10.65
CA PRO A 420 -7.76 2.56 11.70
C PRO A 420 -7.04 1.24 11.41
N ARG A 421 -6.57 0.99 10.18
CA ARG A 421 -5.69 -0.16 9.88
C ARG A 421 -4.37 -0.08 10.65
N HIS A 422 -3.83 1.12 10.90
CA HIS A 422 -2.68 1.31 11.77
C HIS A 422 -3.00 0.92 13.22
N GLU A 423 -4.17 1.31 13.74
CA GLU A 423 -4.64 0.88 15.06
C GLU A 423 -4.79 -0.64 15.13
N TYR A 424 -5.43 -1.23 14.14
CA TYR A 424 -5.65 -2.68 14.05
C TYR A 424 -4.31 -3.45 14.04
N PHE A 425 -3.33 -2.97 13.27
CA PHE A 425 -1.98 -3.51 13.23
C PHE A 425 -1.29 -3.37 14.60
N ARG A 426 -1.30 -2.18 15.21
CA ARG A 426 -0.67 -1.91 16.50
C ARG A 426 -1.23 -2.80 17.60
N ARG A 427 -2.55 -3.01 17.62
CA ARG A 427 -3.21 -3.96 18.53
C ARG A 427 -2.77 -5.40 18.29
N THR A 428 -2.66 -5.82 17.05
CA THR A 428 -2.17 -7.16 16.68
C THR A 428 -0.72 -7.35 17.11
N LEU A 429 0.16 -6.37 16.86
CA LEU A 429 1.56 -6.37 17.29
C LEU A 429 1.68 -6.46 18.82
N CYS A 430 0.99 -5.58 19.54
CA CYS A 430 1.03 -5.56 21.00
C CYS A 430 0.48 -6.84 21.61
N ASN A 431 -0.54 -7.45 20.99
CA ASN A 431 -1.08 -8.73 21.44
C ASN A 431 -0.09 -9.88 21.22
N LEU A 432 0.60 -9.90 20.09
CA LEU A 432 1.63 -10.90 19.78
C LEU A 432 2.77 -10.83 20.82
N VAL A 433 3.39 -9.65 20.96
CA VAL A 433 4.53 -9.45 21.87
C VAL A 433 4.13 -9.56 23.33
N GLY A 434 2.96 -9.03 23.73
CA GLY A 434 2.46 -9.11 25.11
C GLY A 434 2.21 -10.56 25.54
N ARG A 435 1.76 -11.42 24.64
CA ARG A 435 1.61 -12.84 24.89
C ARG A 435 2.97 -13.53 25.12
N ASP A 436 3.99 -13.18 24.34
CA ASP A 436 5.33 -13.75 24.49
C ASP A 436 5.95 -13.36 25.83
N VAL A 437 5.72 -12.14 26.32
CA VAL A 437 6.13 -11.72 27.67
C VAL A 437 5.40 -12.53 28.76
N GLU A 438 4.07 -12.65 28.66
CA GLU A 438 3.27 -13.39 29.64
C GLU A 438 3.59 -14.88 29.69
N ASN A 439 4.02 -15.45 28.55
CA ASN A 439 4.48 -16.83 28.45
C ASN A 439 5.94 -17.04 28.93
N GLY A 440 6.65 -15.96 29.27
CA GLY A 440 8.06 -16.02 29.70
C GLY A 440 9.06 -16.24 28.54
N GLU A 441 8.63 -16.05 27.31
CA GLU A 441 9.47 -16.11 26.12
C GLU A 441 10.32 -14.84 25.95
N ILE A 442 9.83 -13.71 26.49
CA ILE A 442 10.56 -12.45 26.64
C ILE A 442 10.65 -12.12 28.13
N PRO A 443 11.86 -11.92 28.70
CA PRO A 443 12.00 -11.66 30.13
C PRO A 443 11.43 -10.30 30.51
N ILE A 444 10.68 -10.26 31.62
CA ILE A 444 10.05 -9.05 32.15
C ILE A 444 11.05 -7.93 32.49
N SER A 445 12.32 -8.28 32.74
CA SER A 445 13.40 -7.33 32.94
C SER A 445 13.74 -6.49 31.70
N GLU A 446 13.30 -6.91 30.52
CA GLU A 446 13.55 -6.23 29.24
C GLU A 446 12.37 -5.35 28.78
N MET A 447 11.38 -5.11 29.63
CA MET A 447 10.17 -4.37 29.25
C MET A 447 10.46 -2.98 28.70
N GLU A 448 11.49 -2.28 29.17
CA GLU A 448 11.89 -0.98 28.62
C GLU A 448 12.25 -1.10 27.11
N ARG A 449 12.99 -2.15 26.75
CA ARG A 449 13.36 -2.41 25.34
C ARG A 449 12.15 -2.87 24.52
N VAL A 450 11.24 -3.63 25.13
CA VAL A 450 9.99 -4.05 24.48
C VAL A 450 9.13 -2.83 24.18
N ASN A 451 8.95 -1.92 25.13
CA ASN A 451 8.22 -0.68 24.96
C ASN A 451 8.79 0.15 23.80
N GLN A 452 10.12 0.34 23.78
CA GLN A 452 10.80 1.05 22.70
C GLN A 452 10.62 0.35 21.36
N MET A 453 10.69 -0.99 21.30
CA MET A 453 10.45 -1.77 20.07
C MET A 453 9.03 -1.55 19.54
N ILE A 454 8.02 -1.48 20.40
CA ILE A 454 6.64 -1.21 20.00
C ILE A 454 6.51 0.20 19.40
N GLU A 455 7.12 1.20 20.01
CA GLU A 455 7.15 2.57 19.50
C GLU A 455 7.91 2.67 18.17
N ASP A 456 9.05 2.00 18.08
CA ASP A 456 9.89 1.94 16.88
C ASP A 456 9.11 1.36 15.69
N ILE A 457 8.48 0.21 15.86
CA ILE A 457 7.68 -0.44 14.80
C ILE A 457 6.44 0.39 14.46
N SER A 458 5.84 1.05 15.45
CA SER A 458 4.63 1.85 15.25
C SER A 458 4.92 3.19 14.56
N TYR A 459 6.18 3.70 14.59
CA TYR A 459 6.49 5.03 14.09
C TYR A 459 7.98 5.27 13.76
N TYR A 460 8.90 5.12 14.74
CA TYR A 460 10.28 5.62 14.60
C TYR A 460 11.08 4.88 13.52
N ASN A 461 10.85 3.59 13.32
CA ASN A 461 11.51 2.84 12.25
C ASN A 461 11.15 3.43 10.88
N ALA A 462 9.88 3.68 10.58
CA ALA A 462 9.48 4.31 9.33
C ALA A 462 10.08 5.71 9.19
N LYS A 463 9.97 6.56 10.23
CA LYS A 463 10.51 7.92 10.22
C LYS A 463 12.00 7.96 9.89
N ASN A 464 12.79 7.11 10.53
CA ASN A 464 14.24 7.08 10.37
C ASN A 464 14.66 6.39 9.07
N PHE A 465 13.97 5.31 8.68
CA PHE A 465 14.28 4.54 7.46
C PHE A 465 14.06 5.37 6.20
N PHE A 466 12.96 6.10 6.12
CA PHE A 466 12.64 6.97 4.98
C PHE A 466 13.22 8.38 5.11
N GLN A 467 13.63 8.80 6.29
CA GLN A 467 14.14 10.15 6.59
C GLN A 467 13.07 11.24 6.31
N PHE A 468 11.85 11.01 6.79
CA PHE A 468 10.73 11.95 6.67
C PHE A 468 10.84 13.18 7.59
#